data_6692fd4db8e6534ce06a3b3a8970de99
#
_entry.id   6692fd4db8e6534ce06a3b3a8970de99
#
_cell.length_a   1.000
_cell.length_b   1.000
_cell.length_c   1.000
_cell.angle_alpha   90.00
_cell.angle_beta   90.00
_cell.angle_gamma   90.00
#
_symmetry.space_group_name_H-M   'P 1'
#
loop_
_entity.id
_entity.type
_entity.pdbx_description
1 polymer ?
#
loop_
_entity_poly.entity_id
_entity_poly.type
_entity_poly.pdbx_seq_one_letter_code
_entity_poly.pdbx_strand_id
1 'polypeptide(L)'
;MTSPTASSRSPRRPAWAGRNYTLLTAAAVVTGLGSHGALVAAAFAVIETGGDGGDVGLVAAARTLPLVLFLLIGGAVADRLPRHRVMVAANVLNCLSQAAFAVLVLTGEPRLWHMMLLAALGGTGQAFFGPAAEGMLMSSVEGEHAGRAFAVFRMAMQGAVLGGAALGGAMVAAIGPGWVLAADAAAFALAGALRAFLDVGHIPPRAPGGGLIADLRDGWQEFAGRPWLWGIVVQFSVANAVVAAADAVYGPLVARDHLGGAAPWGLALGAFGAGTVAGALLMTRWKPRRLLLAGTLCVFPLALPSAALAVPVPIGVLFGVMFVAGATVEVFGVSWMTALHQEIPEHKLSRVSAYDWFGSVALVPLATAAAGPAEEAFGRTAALWGCAGLVVLVTAAVLCVPDVRNLRRRTTPVARGGSERASADAERPVGGLG
;
A
#
# COMPACT_ATOMS: atom_id res chain seq x y z
N MET A 1 -20.39 54.39 -15.49
CA MET A 1 -19.36 53.39 -15.76
C MET A 1 -19.16 52.56 -14.49
N THR A 2 -19.89 51.50 -14.37
CA THR A 2 -19.79 50.57 -13.24
C THR A 2 -19.03 49.34 -13.71
N SER A 3 -17.83 49.09 -13.12
CA SER A 3 -17.00 47.94 -13.39
C SER A 3 -17.67 46.63 -12.85
N PRO A 4 -17.65 45.51 -13.58
CA PRO A 4 -18.17 44.27 -13.08
C PRO A 4 -17.18 43.67 -12.10
N THR A 5 -17.65 43.38 -10.89
CA THR A 5 -16.96 42.65 -9.84
C THR A 5 -16.60 41.24 -10.32
N ALA A 6 -15.29 40.92 -10.31
CA ALA A 6 -14.78 39.59 -10.59
C ALA A 6 -15.29 38.62 -9.52
N SER A 7 -16.25 37.77 -9.87
CA SER A 7 -16.66 36.64 -9.05
C SER A 7 -15.52 35.64 -8.94
N SER A 8 -15.02 35.41 -7.75
CA SER A 8 -14.08 34.35 -7.41
C SER A 8 -14.72 32.99 -7.75
N ARG A 9 -14.35 32.41 -8.89
CA ARG A 9 -14.73 31.06 -9.28
C ARG A 9 -14.03 30.08 -8.34
N SER A 10 -14.75 29.56 -7.36
CA SER A 10 -14.35 28.34 -6.66
C SER A 10 -14.07 27.23 -7.70
N PRO A 11 -13.04 26.40 -7.54
CA PRO A 11 -12.73 25.33 -8.48
C PRO A 11 -13.94 24.38 -8.59
N ARG A 12 -14.61 24.41 -9.74
CA ARG A 12 -15.79 23.55 -10.01
C ARG A 12 -15.32 22.11 -9.99
N ARG A 13 -15.92 21.31 -9.10
CA ARG A 13 -15.72 19.85 -9.04
C ARG A 13 -16.00 19.25 -10.41
N PRO A 14 -15.18 18.28 -10.90
CA PRO A 14 -15.50 17.56 -12.12
C PRO A 14 -16.87 16.90 -12.01
N ALA A 15 -17.69 16.93 -13.04
CA ALA A 15 -19.06 16.43 -13.02
C ALA A 15 -19.17 14.94 -12.61
N TRP A 16 -18.11 14.14 -12.85
CA TRP A 16 -18.03 12.72 -12.47
C TRP A 16 -17.65 12.50 -11.00
N ALA A 17 -17.09 13.49 -10.32
CA ALA A 17 -16.68 13.38 -8.91
C ALA A 17 -17.87 13.67 -7.99
N GLY A 18 -18.75 12.70 -7.85
CA GLY A 18 -19.92 12.78 -6.95
C GLY A 18 -19.54 13.02 -5.48
N ARG A 19 -20.53 13.35 -4.66
CA ARG A 19 -20.35 13.61 -3.22
C ARG A 19 -19.67 12.42 -2.52
N ASN A 20 -20.14 11.20 -2.75
CA ASN A 20 -19.61 9.99 -2.12
C ASN A 20 -18.13 9.76 -2.48
N TYR A 21 -17.76 9.88 -3.75
CA TYR A 21 -16.37 9.76 -4.18
C TYR A 21 -15.46 10.79 -3.49
N THR A 22 -15.92 12.04 -3.40
CA THR A 22 -15.15 13.11 -2.75
C THR A 22 -14.95 12.85 -1.26
N LEU A 23 -16.03 12.44 -0.54
CA LEU A 23 -15.96 12.12 0.88
C LEU A 23 -15.05 10.91 1.15
N LEU A 24 -15.15 9.85 0.34
CA LEU A 24 -14.30 8.66 0.45
C LEU A 24 -12.83 9.00 0.23
N THR A 25 -12.53 9.77 -0.83
CA THR A 25 -11.15 10.15 -1.15
C THR A 25 -10.59 11.09 -0.08
N ALA A 26 -11.33 12.10 0.35
CA ALA A 26 -10.88 13.00 1.41
C ALA A 26 -10.63 12.26 2.72
N ALA A 27 -11.54 11.37 3.13
CA ALA A 27 -11.38 10.57 4.32
C ALA A 27 -10.15 9.63 4.22
N ALA A 28 -9.90 9.04 3.04
CA ALA A 28 -8.75 8.18 2.82
C ALA A 28 -7.42 8.96 2.88
N VAL A 29 -7.37 10.16 2.30
CA VAL A 29 -6.18 11.04 2.36
C VAL A 29 -5.89 11.45 3.80
N VAL A 30 -6.91 11.86 4.54
CA VAL A 30 -6.75 12.27 5.95
C VAL A 30 -6.22 11.12 6.80
N THR A 31 -6.80 9.93 6.70
CA THR A 31 -6.30 8.76 7.44
C THR A 31 -4.93 8.30 6.93
N GLY A 32 -4.66 8.39 5.62
CA GLY A 32 -3.36 8.05 5.05
C GLY A 32 -2.24 8.94 5.59
N LEU A 33 -2.45 10.26 5.62
CA LEU A 33 -1.52 11.23 6.21
C LEU A 33 -1.23 10.91 7.69
N GLY A 34 -2.30 10.72 8.49
CA GLY A 34 -2.16 10.40 9.91
C GLY A 34 -1.41 9.10 10.15
N SER A 35 -1.85 8.02 9.54
CA SER A 35 -1.32 6.68 9.80
C SER A 35 0.15 6.50 9.39
N HIS A 36 0.61 7.13 8.30
CA HIS A 36 2.02 7.08 7.92
C HIS A 36 2.90 7.92 8.86
N GLY A 37 2.39 9.04 9.36
CA GLY A 37 3.04 9.79 10.45
C GLY A 37 3.07 9.00 11.76
N ALA A 38 1.97 8.33 12.10
CA ALA A 38 1.86 7.54 13.31
C ALA A 38 2.80 6.32 13.34
N LEU A 39 3.16 5.74 12.18
CA LEU A 39 4.18 4.68 12.11
C LEU A 39 5.54 5.19 12.60
N VAL A 40 5.95 6.38 12.15
CA VAL A 40 7.19 7.02 12.63
C VAL A 40 7.06 7.34 14.12
N ALA A 41 5.93 7.94 14.53
CA ALA A 41 5.70 8.32 15.92
C ALA A 41 5.71 7.10 16.86
N ALA A 42 5.12 5.97 16.48
CA ALA A 42 5.11 4.77 17.32
C ALA A 42 6.53 4.24 17.58
N ALA A 43 7.40 4.19 16.56
CA ALA A 43 8.78 3.78 16.72
C ALA A 43 9.56 4.73 17.67
N PHE A 44 9.42 6.04 17.45
CA PHE A 44 10.09 7.02 18.32
C PHE A 44 9.49 7.08 19.72
N ALA A 45 8.19 6.80 19.90
CA ALA A 45 7.60 6.66 21.24
C ALA A 45 8.25 5.53 22.05
N VAL A 46 8.52 4.38 21.43
CA VAL A 46 9.24 3.27 22.09
C VAL A 46 10.68 3.68 22.40
N ILE A 47 11.36 4.32 21.45
CA ILE A 47 12.76 4.76 21.64
C ILE A 47 12.89 5.80 22.76
N GLU A 48 12.00 6.79 22.85
CA GLU A 48 12.02 7.85 23.87
C GLU A 48 11.72 7.32 25.28
N THR A 49 11.01 6.20 25.38
CA THR A 49 10.78 5.51 26.68
C THR A 49 11.91 4.56 27.07
N GLY A 50 13.03 4.58 26.34
CA GLY A 50 14.21 3.76 26.61
C GLY A 50 14.16 2.37 26.02
N GLY A 51 13.18 2.07 25.14
CA GLY A 51 13.08 0.81 24.44
C GLY A 51 14.20 0.62 23.39
N ASP A 52 14.56 -0.63 23.16
CA ASP A 52 15.57 -1.05 22.21
C ASP A 52 14.97 -1.49 20.85
N GLY A 53 15.81 -2.06 19.99
CA GLY A 53 15.37 -2.56 18.67
C GLY A 53 14.37 -3.72 18.77
N GLY A 54 14.46 -4.53 19.81
CA GLY A 54 13.50 -5.61 20.09
C GLY A 54 12.11 -5.06 20.42
N ASP A 55 12.05 -4.05 21.28
CA ASP A 55 10.81 -3.40 21.68
C ASP A 55 10.11 -2.71 20.50
N VAL A 56 10.86 -1.97 19.67
CA VAL A 56 10.34 -1.36 18.44
C VAL A 56 9.82 -2.44 17.49
N GLY A 57 10.57 -3.53 17.32
CA GLY A 57 10.19 -4.67 16.48
C GLY A 57 8.92 -5.36 16.99
N LEU A 58 8.77 -5.57 18.29
CA LEU A 58 7.58 -6.17 18.87
C LEU A 58 6.33 -5.31 18.69
N VAL A 59 6.42 -4.00 18.85
CA VAL A 59 5.28 -3.08 18.59
C VAL A 59 4.90 -3.08 17.11
N ALA A 60 5.88 -3.07 16.21
CA ALA A 60 5.64 -3.16 14.77
C ALA A 60 5.02 -4.52 14.37
N ALA A 61 5.51 -5.62 14.93
CA ALA A 61 4.96 -6.95 14.74
C ALA A 61 3.53 -7.07 15.29
N ALA A 62 3.28 -6.53 16.48
CA ALA A 62 1.95 -6.52 17.10
C ALA A 62 0.92 -5.80 16.24
N ARG A 63 1.30 -4.74 15.50
CA ARG A 63 0.42 -4.07 14.53
C ARG A 63 0.19 -4.90 13.29
N THR A 64 1.24 -5.49 12.73
CA THR A 64 1.17 -6.17 11.42
C THR A 64 0.62 -7.59 11.52
N LEU A 65 0.77 -8.28 12.64
CA LEU A 65 0.28 -9.64 12.84
C LEU A 65 -1.24 -9.75 12.70
N PRO A 66 -2.07 -8.96 13.43
CA PRO A 66 -3.52 -8.99 13.23
C PRO A 66 -3.93 -8.52 11.84
N LEU A 67 -3.23 -7.54 11.26
CA LEU A 67 -3.46 -7.10 9.88
C LEU A 67 -3.37 -8.29 8.91
N VAL A 68 -2.31 -9.09 9.00
CA VAL A 68 -2.09 -10.25 8.14
C VAL A 68 -3.10 -11.36 8.43
N LEU A 69 -3.34 -11.70 9.70
CA LEU A 69 -4.26 -12.76 10.09
C LEU A 69 -5.70 -12.47 9.66
N PHE A 70 -6.14 -11.23 9.81
CA PHE A 70 -7.51 -10.84 9.47
C PHE A 70 -7.69 -10.37 8.03
N LEU A 71 -6.63 -10.29 7.23
CA LEU A 71 -6.71 -9.85 5.83
C LEU A 71 -7.68 -10.71 5.00
N LEU A 72 -7.57 -12.04 5.13
CA LEU A 72 -8.45 -12.97 4.42
C LEU A 72 -9.88 -12.97 4.99
N ILE A 73 -10.01 -12.84 6.30
CA ILE A 73 -11.31 -12.80 6.99
C ILE A 73 -12.00 -11.46 6.74
N GLY A 74 -11.24 -10.36 6.68
CA GLY A 74 -11.75 -9.01 6.44
C GLY A 74 -12.51 -8.88 5.14
N GLY A 75 -12.02 -9.50 4.07
CA GLY A 75 -12.73 -9.58 2.79
C GLY A 75 -14.08 -10.27 2.91
N ALA A 76 -14.13 -11.46 3.55
CA ALA A 76 -15.35 -12.23 3.75
C ALA A 76 -16.38 -11.49 4.65
N VAL A 77 -15.91 -10.74 5.63
CA VAL A 77 -16.76 -9.92 6.50
C VAL A 77 -17.30 -8.71 5.73
N ALA A 78 -16.47 -8.04 4.94
CA ALA A 78 -16.88 -6.91 4.11
C ALA A 78 -17.91 -7.26 3.02
N ASP A 79 -17.96 -8.53 2.61
CA ASP A 79 -18.96 -9.04 1.66
C ASP A 79 -20.31 -9.39 2.33
N ARG A 80 -20.31 -9.69 3.63
CA ARG A 80 -21.51 -10.07 4.39
C ARG A 80 -22.16 -8.94 5.15
N LEU A 81 -21.39 -7.92 5.53
CA LEU A 81 -21.88 -6.77 6.29
C LEU A 81 -21.96 -5.52 5.41
N PRO A 82 -22.83 -4.56 5.75
CA PRO A 82 -22.87 -3.28 5.06
C PRO A 82 -21.50 -2.60 5.12
N ARG A 83 -20.83 -2.44 3.97
CA ARG A 83 -19.44 -1.93 3.87
C ARG A 83 -19.22 -0.63 4.64
N HIS A 84 -20.18 0.30 4.58
CA HIS A 84 -20.09 1.58 5.32
C HIS A 84 -19.99 1.37 6.84
N ARG A 85 -20.74 0.39 7.42
CA ARG A 85 -20.68 0.08 8.85
C ARG A 85 -19.36 -0.53 9.25
N VAL A 86 -18.81 -1.42 8.42
CA VAL A 86 -17.47 -2.00 8.63
C VAL A 86 -16.41 -0.90 8.64
N MET A 87 -16.48 0.04 7.68
CA MET A 87 -15.54 1.16 7.61
C MET A 87 -15.65 2.09 8.81
N VAL A 88 -16.85 2.41 9.26
CA VAL A 88 -17.07 3.27 10.45
C VAL A 88 -16.58 2.56 11.70
N ALA A 89 -16.92 1.29 11.91
CA ALA A 89 -16.44 0.51 13.05
C ALA A 89 -14.91 0.41 13.10
N ALA A 90 -14.27 0.15 11.96
CA ALA A 90 -12.81 0.14 11.83
C ALA A 90 -12.19 1.50 12.19
N ASN A 91 -12.79 2.62 11.74
CA ASN A 91 -12.31 3.95 12.10
C ASN A 91 -12.49 4.26 13.60
N VAL A 92 -13.61 3.85 14.21
CA VAL A 92 -13.83 4.01 15.65
C VAL A 92 -12.78 3.22 16.43
N LEU A 93 -12.54 1.97 16.05
CA LEU A 93 -11.50 1.13 16.67
C LEU A 93 -10.11 1.79 16.57
N ASN A 94 -9.73 2.24 15.37
CA ASN A 94 -8.46 2.93 15.14
C ASN A 94 -8.38 4.25 15.92
N CYS A 95 -9.43 5.06 15.93
CA CYS A 95 -9.49 6.31 16.70
C CYS A 95 -9.26 6.04 18.20
N LEU A 96 -9.98 5.08 18.78
CA LEU A 96 -9.86 4.74 20.20
C LEU A 96 -8.48 4.16 20.54
N SER A 97 -7.96 3.26 19.71
CA SER A 97 -6.63 2.68 19.94
C SER A 97 -5.51 3.75 19.85
N GLN A 98 -5.57 4.62 18.85
CA GLN A 98 -4.58 5.69 18.69
C GLN A 98 -4.71 6.79 19.73
N ALA A 99 -5.94 7.15 20.13
CA ALA A 99 -6.15 8.10 21.23
C ALA A 99 -5.62 7.55 22.55
N ALA A 100 -5.88 6.27 22.87
CA ALA A 100 -5.32 5.62 24.05
C ALA A 100 -3.78 5.56 24.00
N PHE A 101 -3.21 5.27 22.82
CA PHE A 101 -1.76 5.25 22.64
C PHE A 101 -1.16 6.65 22.83
N ALA A 102 -1.78 7.68 22.26
CA ALA A 102 -1.37 9.06 22.47
C ALA A 102 -1.39 9.47 23.95
N VAL A 103 -2.47 9.15 24.66
CA VAL A 103 -2.61 9.44 26.10
C VAL A 103 -1.50 8.75 26.88
N LEU A 104 -1.24 7.47 26.65
CA LEU A 104 -0.16 6.74 27.34
C LEU A 104 1.20 7.38 27.13
N VAL A 105 1.52 7.77 25.89
CA VAL A 105 2.80 8.41 25.56
C VAL A 105 2.88 9.81 26.20
N LEU A 106 1.80 10.60 26.17
CA LEU A 106 1.77 11.95 26.74
C LEU A 106 1.77 11.96 28.27
N THR A 107 1.26 10.92 28.93
CA THR A 107 1.30 10.78 30.41
C THR A 107 2.64 10.27 30.93
N GLY A 108 3.54 9.83 30.04
CA GLY A 108 4.93 9.53 30.37
C GLY A 108 5.20 8.16 31.00
N GLU A 109 4.20 7.25 31.05
CA GLU A 109 4.38 5.89 31.61
C GLU A 109 3.89 4.77 30.68
N PRO A 110 4.23 4.76 29.38
CA PRO A 110 3.81 3.69 28.51
C PRO A 110 4.64 2.43 28.78
N ARG A 111 3.96 1.34 29.14
CA ARG A 111 4.60 0.02 29.21
C ARG A 111 4.53 -0.64 27.84
N LEU A 112 5.55 -1.40 27.45
CA LEU A 112 5.66 -2.06 26.16
C LEU A 112 4.39 -2.85 25.77
N TRP A 113 3.84 -3.64 26.70
CA TRP A 113 2.65 -4.44 26.41
C TRP A 113 1.39 -3.60 26.11
N HIS A 114 1.27 -2.38 26.70
CA HIS A 114 0.18 -1.45 26.33
C HIS A 114 0.34 -0.99 24.88
N MET A 115 1.57 -0.59 24.50
CA MET A 115 1.86 -0.17 23.13
C MET A 115 1.59 -1.28 22.14
N MET A 116 2.01 -2.53 22.46
CA MET A 116 1.74 -3.71 21.64
C MET A 116 0.24 -3.98 21.48
N LEU A 117 -0.54 -3.93 22.57
CA LEU A 117 -1.98 -4.16 22.53
C LEU A 117 -2.68 -3.11 21.67
N LEU A 118 -2.36 -1.83 21.85
CA LEU A 118 -2.96 -0.73 21.09
C LEU A 118 -2.56 -0.78 19.61
N ALA A 119 -1.30 -1.11 19.31
CA ALA A 119 -0.85 -1.34 17.94
C ALA A 119 -1.60 -2.51 17.29
N ALA A 120 -1.84 -3.61 18.02
CA ALA A 120 -2.60 -4.76 17.53
C ALA A 120 -4.07 -4.41 17.23
N LEU A 121 -4.72 -3.61 18.08
CA LEU A 121 -6.06 -3.11 17.81
C LEU A 121 -6.11 -2.23 16.56
N GLY A 122 -5.12 -1.35 16.36
CA GLY A 122 -4.97 -0.55 15.15
C GLY A 122 -4.78 -1.41 13.89
N GLY A 123 -3.94 -2.44 13.95
CA GLY A 123 -3.74 -3.40 12.87
C GLY A 123 -5.02 -4.17 12.52
N THR A 124 -5.79 -4.57 13.55
CA THR A 124 -7.09 -5.22 13.37
C THR A 124 -8.07 -4.31 12.62
N GLY A 125 -8.21 -3.05 13.04
CA GLY A 125 -9.07 -2.08 12.35
C GLY A 125 -8.68 -1.90 10.88
N GLN A 126 -7.39 -1.86 10.58
CA GLN A 126 -6.89 -1.70 9.21
C GLN A 126 -7.20 -2.91 8.33
N ALA A 127 -7.17 -4.13 8.86
CA ALA A 127 -7.46 -5.36 8.12
C ALA A 127 -8.90 -5.38 7.55
N PHE A 128 -9.86 -4.87 8.30
CA PHE A 128 -11.25 -4.80 7.86
C PHE A 128 -11.55 -3.59 6.97
N PHE A 129 -10.75 -2.53 7.10
CA PHE A 129 -10.98 -1.29 6.37
C PHE A 129 -10.69 -1.40 4.87
N GLY A 130 -9.54 -1.98 4.48
CA GLY A 130 -9.06 -2.00 3.09
C GLY A 130 -10.08 -2.55 2.09
N PRO A 131 -10.54 -3.82 2.24
CA PRO A 131 -11.50 -4.43 1.32
C PRO A 131 -12.83 -3.67 1.24
N ALA A 132 -13.31 -3.14 2.37
CA ALA A 132 -14.56 -2.38 2.41
C ALA A 132 -14.43 -1.04 1.65
N ALA A 133 -13.29 -0.35 1.77
CA ALA A 133 -13.04 0.93 1.13
C ALA A 133 -12.92 0.81 -0.39
N GLU A 134 -12.19 -0.19 -0.90
CA GLU A 134 -12.06 -0.43 -2.34
C GLU A 134 -13.41 -0.75 -2.99
N GLY A 135 -14.19 -1.63 -2.36
CA GLY A 135 -15.51 -1.97 -2.86
C GLY A 135 -16.48 -0.78 -2.88
N MET A 136 -16.40 0.12 -1.88
CA MET A 136 -17.23 1.33 -1.82
C MET A 136 -16.79 2.36 -2.88
N LEU A 137 -15.48 2.52 -3.10
CA LEU A 137 -14.95 3.42 -4.11
C LEU A 137 -15.42 3.02 -5.52
N MET A 138 -15.34 1.73 -5.85
CA MET A 138 -15.77 1.20 -7.14
C MET A 138 -17.27 1.40 -7.39
N SER A 139 -18.10 1.32 -6.35
CA SER A 139 -19.55 1.56 -6.45
C SER A 139 -19.96 3.03 -6.48
N SER A 140 -19.04 3.97 -6.22
CA SER A 140 -19.32 5.40 -6.13
C SER A 140 -19.16 6.18 -7.43
N VAL A 141 -18.69 5.53 -8.51
CA VAL A 141 -18.42 6.16 -9.82
C VAL A 141 -18.95 5.27 -10.96
N GLU A 142 -19.66 5.88 -11.91
CA GLU A 142 -20.22 5.20 -13.07
C GLU A 142 -19.15 4.79 -14.11
N GLY A 143 -19.38 3.66 -14.78
CA GLY A 143 -18.49 2.85 -15.58
C GLY A 143 -17.40 3.54 -16.42
N GLU A 144 -17.73 4.52 -17.26
CA GLU A 144 -16.73 5.14 -18.15
C GLU A 144 -15.70 6.03 -17.42
N HIS A 145 -16.04 6.53 -16.23
CA HIS A 145 -15.17 7.40 -15.42
C HIS A 145 -14.41 6.63 -14.32
N ALA A 146 -14.72 5.36 -14.09
CA ALA A 146 -14.14 4.54 -13.02
C ALA A 146 -12.61 4.50 -13.07
N GLY A 147 -12.01 4.32 -14.25
CA GLY A 147 -10.56 4.29 -14.43
C GLY A 147 -9.89 5.61 -14.04
N ARG A 148 -10.49 6.76 -14.41
CA ARG A 148 -9.98 8.09 -14.05
C ARG A 148 -10.11 8.35 -12.54
N ALA A 149 -11.27 8.00 -11.97
CA ALA A 149 -11.53 8.15 -10.54
C ALA A 149 -10.55 7.33 -9.70
N PHE A 150 -10.31 6.07 -10.09
CA PHE A 150 -9.34 5.21 -9.44
C PHE A 150 -7.91 5.75 -9.53
N ALA A 151 -7.51 6.27 -10.69
CA ALA A 151 -6.18 6.87 -10.87
C ALA A 151 -6.01 8.10 -9.96
N VAL A 152 -7.00 8.99 -9.88
CA VAL A 152 -6.96 10.16 -9.00
C VAL A 152 -6.92 9.75 -7.53
N PHE A 153 -7.72 8.76 -7.13
CA PHE A 153 -7.68 8.21 -5.77
C PHE A 153 -6.31 7.64 -5.42
N ARG A 154 -5.72 6.83 -6.30
CA ARG A 154 -4.36 6.27 -6.12
C ARG A 154 -3.30 7.35 -5.99
N MET A 155 -3.35 8.37 -6.83
CA MET A 155 -2.43 9.51 -6.73
C MET A 155 -2.58 10.26 -5.39
N ALA A 156 -3.81 10.49 -4.95
CA ALA A 156 -4.08 11.13 -3.67
C ALA A 156 -3.57 10.29 -2.48
N MET A 157 -3.74 8.97 -2.55
CA MET A 157 -3.21 8.05 -1.53
C MET A 157 -1.68 8.03 -1.50
N GLN A 158 -1.01 7.99 -2.67
CA GLN A 158 0.46 8.08 -2.72
C GLN A 158 0.96 9.41 -2.17
N GLY A 159 0.26 10.50 -2.45
CA GLY A 159 0.55 11.80 -1.84
C GLY A 159 0.39 11.80 -0.32
N ALA A 160 -0.62 11.09 0.20
CA ALA A 160 -0.84 10.93 1.64
C ALA A 160 0.25 10.09 2.32
N VAL A 161 0.72 9.03 1.68
CA VAL A 161 1.86 8.21 2.15
C VAL A 161 3.12 9.08 2.27
N LEU A 162 3.46 9.76 1.17
CA LEU A 162 4.61 10.66 1.07
C LEU A 162 4.56 11.78 2.10
N GLY A 163 3.44 12.53 2.11
CA GLY A 163 3.25 13.66 3.02
C GLY A 163 3.15 13.24 4.48
N GLY A 164 2.50 12.11 4.75
CA GLY A 164 2.29 11.59 6.10
C GLY A 164 3.59 11.22 6.80
N ALA A 165 4.49 10.50 6.13
CA ALA A 165 5.78 10.12 6.69
C ALA A 165 6.67 11.35 6.94
N ALA A 166 6.77 12.27 5.95
CA ALA A 166 7.59 13.47 6.06
C ALA A 166 7.07 14.43 7.15
N LEU A 167 5.76 14.74 7.12
CA LEU A 167 5.12 15.60 8.12
C LEU A 167 5.14 14.94 9.51
N GLY A 168 4.89 13.64 9.59
CA GLY A 168 4.92 12.89 10.84
C GLY A 168 6.30 12.94 11.49
N GLY A 169 7.38 12.68 10.73
CA GLY A 169 8.74 12.81 11.24
C GLY A 169 9.10 14.23 11.71
N ALA A 170 8.69 15.25 10.93
CA ALA A 170 8.88 16.65 11.32
C ALA A 170 8.08 17.01 12.59
N MET A 171 6.84 16.55 12.70
CA MET A 171 6.00 16.78 13.89
C MET A 171 6.54 16.03 15.11
N VAL A 172 7.01 14.78 14.96
CA VAL A 172 7.67 14.05 16.06
C VAL A 172 8.85 14.84 16.60
N ALA A 173 9.69 15.38 15.71
CA ALA A 173 10.84 16.18 16.12
C ALA A 173 10.46 17.52 16.77
N ALA A 174 9.34 18.14 16.37
CA ALA A 174 8.92 19.45 16.85
C ALA A 174 8.11 19.41 18.15
N ILE A 175 7.20 18.44 18.27
CA ILE A 175 6.18 18.40 19.35
C ILE A 175 6.09 17.04 20.05
N GLY A 176 6.91 16.06 19.62
CA GLY A 176 6.97 14.72 20.20
C GLY A 176 5.97 13.72 19.60
N PRO A 177 6.23 12.41 19.81
CA PRO A 177 5.45 11.33 19.18
C PRO A 177 3.99 11.26 19.68
N GLY A 178 3.73 11.58 20.94
CA GLY A 178 2.39 11.53 21.54
C GLY A 178 1.39 12.44 20.81
N TRP A 179 1.80 13.65 20.41
CA TRP A 179 0.93 14.57 19.68
C TRP A 179 0.67 14.11 18.24
N VAL A 180 1.62 13.43 17.61
CA VAL A 180 1.42 12.85 16.27
C VAL A 180 0.42 11.70 16.34
N LEU A 181 0.48 10.85 17.35
CA LEU A 181 -0.53 9.80 17.60
C LEU A 181 -1.92 10.40 17.89
N ALA A 182 -1.99 11.51 18.64
CA ALA A 182 -3.24 12.23 18.86
C ALA A 182 -3.82 12.82 17.56
N ALA A 183 -2.96 13.36 16.70
CA ALA A 183 -3.37 13.84 15.38
C ALA A 183 -3.89 12.71 14.49
N ASP A 184 -3.29 11.51 14.51
CA ASP A 184 -3.79 10.33 13.80
C ASP A 184 -5.15 9.87 14.36
N ALA A 185 -5.34 9.86 15.67
CA ALA A 185 -6.64 9.60 16.29
C ALA A 185 -7.72 10.59 15.80
N ALA A 186 -7.39 11.88 15.76
CA ALA A 186 -8.28 12.91 15.22
C ALA A 186 -8.58 12.72 13.72
N ALA A 187 -7.57 12.29 12.95
CA ALA A 187 -7.73 11.93 11.53
C ALA A 187 -8.72 10.77 11.33
N PHE A 188 -8.64 9.73 12.17
CA PHE A 188 -9.61 8.63 12.15
C PHE A 188 -11.01 9.07 12.56
N ALA A 189 -11.13 9.94 13.58
CA ALA A 189 -12.43 10.51 14.00
C ALA A 189 -13.05 11.32 12.85
N LEU A 190 -12.29 12.22 12.23
CA LEU A 190 -12.74 13.02 11.09
C LEU A 190 -13.15 12.14 9.90
N ALA A 191 -12.32 11.15 9.57
CA ALA A 191 -12.63 10.22 8.49
C ALA A 191 -13.87 9.37 8.78
N GLY A 192 -14.07 8.95 10.03
CA GLY A 192 -15.28 8.27 10.47
C GLY A 192 -16.52 9.14 10.30
N ALA A 193 -16.44 10.42 10.71
CA ALA A 193 -17.50 11.38 10.50
C ALA A 193 -17.80 11.62 9.01
N LEU A 194 -16.78 11.83 8.17
CA LEU A 194 -16.96 11.99 6.71
C LEU A 194 -17.66 10.77 6.09
N ARG A 195 -17.36 9.57 6.54
CA ARG A 195 -17.95 8.32 6.06
C ARG A 195 -19.37 8.10 6.59
N ALA A 196 -19.71 8.61 7.77
CA ALA A 196 -21.08 8.57 8.29
C ALA A 196 -22.05 9.40 7.43
N PHE A 197 -21.55 10.40 6.70
CA PHE A 197 -22.33 11.21 5.76
C PHE A 197 -22.42 10.64 4.33
N LEU A 198 -21.92 9.42 4.10
CA LEU A 198 -22.09 8.75 2.81
C LEU A 198 -23.54 8.39 2.57
N ASP A 199 -24.05 8.76 1.41
CA ASP A 199 -25.36 8.31 0.96
C ASP A 199 -25.23 6.91 0.37
N VAL A 200 -25.50 5.92 1.21
CA VAL A 200 -25.39 4.51 0.84
C VAL A 200 -26.78 4.06 0.41
N GLY A 201 -27.11 4.21 -0.87
CA GLY A 201 -28.29 3.57 -1.44
C GLY A 201 -28.32 2.08 -1.09
N HIS A 202 -29.50 1.47 -1.16
CA HIS A 202 -29.66 0.05 -0.84
C HIS A 202 -28.82 -0.80 -1.81
N ILE A 203 -27.60 -1.15 -1.40
CA ILE A 203 -26.76 -2.11 -2.13
C ILE A 203 -27.23 -3.48 -1.67
N PRO A 204 -27.90 -4.26 -2.54
CA PRO A 204 -28.36 -5.59 -2.16
C PRO A 204 -27.14 -6.43 -1.77
N PRO A 205 -27.23 -7.24 -0.69
CA PRO A 205 -26.19 -8.20 -0.36
C PRO A 205 -25.93 -9.09 -1.58
N ARG A 206 -24.68 -9.24 -1.93
CA ARG A 206 -24.30 -10.16 -3.03
C ARG A 206 -24.77 -11.55 -2.61
N ALA A 207 -25.55 -12.21 -3.46
CA ALA A 207 -25.99 -13.57 -3.19
C ALA A 207 -24.78 -14.45 -2.87
N PRO A 208 -24.85 -15.36 -1.86
CA PRO A 208 -23.76 -16.26 -1.53
C PRO A 208 -23.54 -17.18 -2.74
N GLY A 209 -22.59 -16.82 -3.60
CA GLY A 209 -22.03 -17.76 -4.56
C GLY A 209 -21.07 -18.67 -3.79
N GLY A 210 -21.00 -19.93 -4.09
CA GLY A 210 -20.11 -20.99 -3.58
C GLY A 210 -19.54 -20.83 -2.16
N GLY A 211 -19.38 -21.91 -1.42
CA GLY A 211 -18.82 -21.81 -0.07
C GLY A 211 -17.43 -21.19 -0.06
N LEU A 212 -17.15 -20.29 0.89
CA LEU A 212 -15.84 -19.63 1.07
C LEU A 212 -14.65 -20.59 0.87
N ILE A 213 -14.75 -21.80 1.37
CA ILE A 213 -13.70 -22.83 1.25
C ILE A 213 -13.53 -23.29 -0.20
N ALA A 214 -14.61 -23.40 -0.97
CA ALA A 214 -14.51 -23.74 -2.40
C ALA A 214 -13.82 -22.62 -3.19
N ASP A 215 -14.20 -21.37 -2.93
CA ASP A 215 -13.58 -20.19 -3.55
C ASP A 215 -12.09 -20.08 -3.22
N LEU A 216 -11.72 -20.33 -1.96
CA LEU A 216 -10.31 -20.37 -1.53
C LEU A 216 -9.55 -21.50 -2.23
N ARG A 217 -10.13 -22.71 -2.30
CA ARG A 217 -9.49 -23.86 -2.94
C ARG A 217 -9.24 -23.63 -4.44
N ASP A 218 -10.22 -23.08 -5.13
CA ASP A 218 -10.09 -22.73 -6.57
C ASP A 218 -9.01 -21.68 -6.80
N GLY A 219 -8.97 -20.64 -5.95
CA GLY A 219 -7.93 -19.62 -5.98
C GLY A 219 -6.54 -20.21 -5.73
N TRP A 220 -6.42 -21.12 -4.75
CA TRP A 220 -5.15 -21.79 -4.45
C TRP A 220 -4.66 -22.67 -5.61
N GLN A 221 -5.54 -23.43 -6.26
CA GLN A 221 -5.16 -24.26 -7.40
C GLN A 221 -4.61 -23.42 -8.57
N GLU A 222 -5.27 -22.29 -8.87
CA GLU A 222 -4.82 -21.35 -9.90
C GLU A 222 -3.49 -20.71 -9.54
N PHE A 223 -3.30 -20.33 -8.27
CA PHE A 223 -2.07 -19.75 -7.74
C PHE A 223 -0.90 -20.74 -7.78
N ALA A 224 -1.08 -21.93 -7.21
CA ALA A 224 -0.04 -22.95 -7.10
C ALA A 224 0.35 -23.55 -8.46
N GLY A 225 -0.59 -23.59 -9.42
CA GLY A 225 -0.33 -24.11 -10.76
C GLY A 225 0.56 -23.25 -11.63
N ARG A 226 1.00 -22.05 -11.16
CA ARG A 226 1.81 -21.11 -11.95
C ARG A 226 3.13 -20.77 -11.27
N PRO A 227 4.26 -21.36 -11.70
CA PRO A 227 5.56 -21.15 -11.06
C PRO A 227 6.01 -19.68 -11.00
N TRP A 228 5.72 -18.87 -12.03
CA TRP A 228 6.06 -17.46 -12.03
C TRP A 228 5.28 -16.67 -10.97
N LEU A 229 4.04 -17.06 -10.68
CA LEU A 229 3.16 -16.36 -9.75
C LEU A 229 3.63 -16.56 -8.30
N TRP A 230 3.72 -17.82 -7.83
CA TRP A 230 4.17 -18.08 -6.47
C TRP A 230 5.66 -17.75 -6.27
N GLY A 231 6.49 -17.87 -7.31
CA GLY A 231 7.91 -17.49 -7.23
C GLY A 231 8.09 -16.01 -6.92
N ILE A 232 7.35 -15.12 -7.61
CA ILE A 232 7.37 -13.68 -7.34
C ILE A 232 6.74 -13.36 -5.98
N VAL A 233 5.66 -14.05 -5.59
CA VAL A 233 5.04 -13.82 -4.27
C VAL A 233 6.00 -14.21 -3.14
N VAL A 234 6.73 -15.32 -3.24
CA VAL A 234 7.77 -15.70 -2.27
C VAL A 234 8.90 -14.66 -2.24
N GLN A 235 9.37 -14.20 -3.40
CA GLN A 235 10.35 -13.11 -3.48
C GLN A 235 9.87 -11.88 -2.72
N PHE A 236 8.62 -11.45 -3.01
CA PHE A 236 8.07 -10.24 -2.39
C PHE A 236 7.76 -10.43 -0.91
N SER A 237 7.39 -11.62 -0.48
CA SER A 237 7.24 -11.94 0.95
C SER A 237 8.53 -11.70 1.73
N VAL A 238 9.65 -12.18 1.20
CA VAL A 238 10.96 -11.96 1.82
C VAL A 238 11.41 -10.51 1.68
N ALA A 239 11.26 -9.90 0.49
CA ALA A 239 11.66 -8.52 0.26
C ALA A 239 10.86 -7.54 1.16
N ASN A 240 9.53 -7.66 1.22
CA ASN A 240 8.70 -6.84 2.11
C ASN A 240 9.05 -7.05 3.58
N ALA A 241 9.32 -8.28 3.98
CA ALA A 241 9.67 -8.62 5.37
C ALA A 241 10.96 -7.91 5.80
N VAL A 242 12.02 -8.01 5.00
CA VAL A 242 13.31 -7.38 5.34
C VAL A 242 13.29 -5.87 5.18
N VAL A 243 12.55 -5.33 4.19
CA VAL A 243 12.34 -3.89 4.04
C VAL A 243 11.54 -3.36 5.23
N ALA A 244 10.49 -4.06 5.68
CA ALA A 244 9.72 -3.65 6.85
C ALA A 244 10.58 -3.66 8.14
N ALA A 245 11.46 -4.65 8.33
CA ALA A 245 12.41 -4.66 9.44
C ALA A 245 13.39 -3.48 9.36
N ALA A 246 13.91 -3.19 8.16
CA ALA A 246 14.80 -2.05 7.95
C ALA A 246 14.10 -0.71 8.21
N ASP A 247 12.89 -0.53 7.70
CA ASP A 247 12.18 0.76 7.77
C ASP A 247 11.51 1.00 9.12
N ALA A 248 10.90 -0.04 9.72
CA ALA A 248 10.14 0.12 10.96
C ALA A 248 11.00 0.00 12.22
N VAL A 249 12.14 -0.72 12.15
CA VAL A 249 12.99 -0.98 13.32
C VAL A 249 14.35 -0.30 13.18
N TYR A 250 15.16 -0.71 12.22
CA TYR A 250 16.55 -0.22 12.12
C TYR A 250 16.63 1.23 11.68
N GLY A 251 15.75 1.70 10.80
CA GLY A 251 15.74 3.07 10.30
C GLY A 251 15.57 4.11 11.42
N PRO A 252 14.53 4.01 12.27
CA PRO A 252 14.38 4.89 13.45
C PRO A 252 15.57 4.85 14.40
N LEU A 253 16.18 3.68 14.65
CA LEU A 253 17.35 3.55 15.50
C LEU A 253 18.59 4.22 14.91
N VAL A 254 18.86 3.97 13.62
CA VAL A 254 19.96 4.66 12.91
C VAL A 254 19.70 6.16 12.84
N ALA A 255 18.45 6.58 12.67
CA ALA A 255 18.09 7.99 12.64
C ALA A 255 18.33 8.66 13.98
N ARG A 256 17.98 8.02 15.09
CA ARG A 256 18.29 8.50 16.44
C ARG A 256 19.80 8.65 16.64
N ASP A 257 20.57 7.63 16.25
CA ASP A 257 22.00 7.53 16.59
C ASP A 257 22.89 8.36 15.62
N HIS A 258 22.51 8.51 14.34
CA HIS A 258 23.40 9.06 13.30
C HIS A 258 22.80 10.13 12.39
N LEU A 259 21.46 10.26 12.30
CA LEU A 259 20.82 11.19 11.37
C LEU A 259 20.19 12.42 12.02
N GLY A 260 20.20 12.51 13.35
CA GLY A 260 19.60 13.63 14.09
C GLY A 260 18.11 13.47 14.38
N GLY A 261 17.57 12.24 14.37
CA GLY A 261 16.23 11.92 14.87
C GLY A 261 15.14 11.70 13.81
N ALA A 262 13.89 11.94 14.23
CA ALA A 262 12.70 11.55 13.45
C ALA A 262 12.50 12.35 12.15
N ALA A 263 12.86 13.64 12.13
CA ALA A 263 12.62 14.49 10.95
C ALA A 263 13.42 14.04 9.72
N PRO A 264 14.74 13.79 9.79
CA PRO A 264 15.48 13.24 8.66
C PRO A 264 14.98 11.87 8.21
N TRP A 265 14.53 11.01 9.14
CA TRP A 265 13.98 9.71 8.81
C TRP A 265 12.64 9.84 8.06
N GLY A 266 11.73 10.69 8.55
CA GLY A 266 10.47 10.98 7.87
C GLY A 266 10.69 11.53 6.45
N LEU A 267 11.68 12.40 6.26
CA LEU A 267 12.06 12.91 4.93
C LEU A 267 12.64 11.81 4.04
N ALA A 268 13.41 10.86 4.58
CA ALA A 268 13.92 9.71 3.83
C ALA A 268 12.77 8.82 3.32
N LEU A 269 11.79 8.51 4.18
CA LEU A 269 10.56 7.81 3.79
C LEU A 269 9.75 8.64 2.78
N GLY A 270 9.72 9.96 2.95
CA GLY A 270 9.15 10.89 1.98
C GLY A 270 9.83 10.83 0.62
N ALA A 271 11.15 10.74 0.57
CA ALA A 271 11.91 10.57 -0.67
C ALA A 271 11.59 9.24 -1.36
N PHE A 272 11.40 8.14 -0.60
CA PHE A 272 10.92 6.87 -1.14
C PHE A 272 9.54 7.04 -1.80
N GLY A 273 8.59 7.68 -1.12
CA GLY A 273 7.27 7.97 -1.69
C GLY A 273 7.33 8.87 -2.94
N ALA A 274 8.22 9.88 -2.98
CA ALA A 274 8.44 10.68 -4.18
C ALA A 274 8.98 9.82 -5.34
N GLY A 275 9.85 8.86 -5.02
CA GLY A 275 10.34 7.85 -5.96
C GLY A 275 9.21 7.04 -6.56
N THR A 276 8.25 6.55 -5.76
CA THR A 276 7.11 5.76 -6.29
C THR A 276 6.28 6.56 -7.29
N VAL A 277 6.05 7.86 -7.03
CA VAL A 277 5.38 8.75 -7.99
C VAL A 277 6.19 8.87 -9.29
N ALA A 278 7.51 9.04 -9.18
CA ALA A 278 8.38 9.13 -10.36
C ALA A 278 8.40 7.81 -11.16
N GLY A 279 8.42 6.66 -10.49
CA GLY A 279 8.32 5.34 -11.12
C GLY A 279 6.99 5.13 -11.86
N ALA A 280 5.87 5.53 -11.24
CA ALA A 280 4.56 5.50 -11.89
C ALA A 280 4.53 6.38 -13.15
N LEU A 281 5.06 7.60 -13.09
CA LEU A 281 5.16 8.50 -14.23
C LEU A 281 6.06 7.91 -15.33
N LEU A 282 7.18 7.29 -14.97
CA LEU A 282 8.06 6.61 -15.91
C LEU A 282 7.30 5.52 -16.68
N MET A 283 6.48 4.72 -15.99
CA MET A 283 5.72 3.62 -16.60
C MET A 283 4.60 4.09 -17.54
N THR A 284 4.18 5.35 -17.49
CA THR A 284 3.26 5.91 -18.49
C THR A 284 3.90 5.96 -19.88
N ARG A 285 5.23 6.18 -19.94
CA ARG A 285 6.01 6.30 -21.18
C ARG A 285 6.79 5.05 -21.52
N TRP A 286 7.41 4.43 -20.52
CA TRP A 286 8.20 3.21 -20.70
C TRP A 286 7.32 1.96 -20.58
N LYS A 287 7.24 1.21 -21.66
CA LYS A 287 6.41 -0.01 -21.77
C LYS A 287 7.31 -1.20 -22.08
N PRO A 288 7.95 -1.82 -21.09
CA PRO A 288 8.88 -2.93 -21.33
C PRO A 288 8.19 -4.10 -22.01
N ARG A 289 8.86 -4.69 -22.98
CA ARG A 289 8.35 -5.87 -23.72
C ARG A 289 8.32 -7.13 -22.85
N ARG A 290 9.33 -7.31 -21.96
CA ARG A 290 9.42 -8.40 -20.99
C ARG A 290 9.02 -7.85 -19.62
N LEU A 291 7.73 -7.97 -19.31
CA LEU A 291 7.14 -7.32 -18.12
C LEU A 291 7.79 -7.77 -16.83
N LEU A 292 7.81 -9.10 -16.58
CA LEU A 292 8.30 -9.63 -15.32
C LEU A 292 9.82 -9.54 -15.19
N LEU A 293 10.58 -9.72 -16.29
CA LEU A 293 12.01 -9.54 -16.25
C LEU A 293 12.39 -8.10 -15.87
N ALA A 294 11.82 -7.11 -16.56
CA ALA A 294 12.09 -5.70 -16.27
C ALA A 294 11.68 -5.33 -14.84
N GLY A 295 10.48 -5.77 -14.42
CA GLY A 295 9.99 -5.55 -13.06
C GLY A 295 10.90 -6.19 -12.02
N THR A 296 11.23 -7.48 -12.16
CA THR A 296 12.07 -8.21 -11.19
C THR A 296 13.47 -7.61 -11.08
N LEU A 297 14.07 -7.16 -12.18
CA LEU A 297 15.36 -6.44 -12.14
C LEU A 297 15.27 -5.14 -11.34
N CYS A 298 14.11 -4.48 -11.36
CA CYS A 298 13.84 -3.28 -10.57
C CYS A 298 13.63 -3.56 -9.07
N VAL A 299 13.64 -4.81 -8.61
CA VAL A 299 13.62 -5.15 -7.18
C VAL A 299 15.02 -5.08 -6.55
N PHE A 300 16.10 -5.27 -7.30
CA PHE A 300 17.46 -5.19 -6.75
C PHE A 300 17.76 -3.90 -6.00
N PRO A 301 17.37 -2.71 -6.48
CA PRO A 301 17.62 -1.46 -5.75
C PRO A 301 16.94 -1.36 -4.39
N LEU A 302 15.95 -2.20 -4.06
CA LEU A 302 15.38 -2.29 -2.71
C LEU A 302 16.40 -2.77 -1.64
N ALA A 303 17.53 -3.34 -2.06
CA ALA A 303 18.64 -3.67 -1.16
C ALA A 303 19.41 -2.41 -0.71
N LEU A 304 19.38 -1.33 -1.49
CA LEU A 304 20.19 -0.14 -1.26
C LEU A 304 19.83 0.61 0.04
N PRO A 305 18.54 0.81 0.42
CA PRO A 305 18.19 1.42 1.70
C PRO A 305 18.82 0.71 2.89
N SER A 306 18.68 -0.60 2.98
CA SER A 306 19.30 -1.38 4.07
C SER A 306 20.84 -1.27 4.07
N ALA A 307 21.45 -1.31 2.89
CA ALA A 307 22.90 -1.13 2.76
C ALA A 307 23.34 0.29 3.16
N ALA A 308 22.57 1.32 2.80
CA ALA A 308 22.86 2.71 3.18
C ALA A 308 22.68 2.97 4.68
N LEU A 309 21.75 2.26 5.33
CA LEU A 309 21.60 2.30 6.80
C LEU A 309 22.71 1.53 7.53
N ALA A 310 23.32 0.52 6.90
CA ALA A 310 24.40 -0.27 7.47
C ALA A 310 25.73 0.50 7.53
N VAL A 311 25.89 1.55 6.72
CA VAL A 311 27.12 2.36 6.63
C VAL A 311 26.74 3.82 6.89
N PRO A 312 27.53 4.62 7.63
CA PRO A 312 27.23 6.03 7.86
C PRO A 312 27.40 6.83 6.57
N VAL A 313 26.32 6.88 5.76
CA VAL A 313 26.28 7.68 4.53
C VAL A 313 25.75 9.08 4.81
N PRO A 314 26.17 10.12 4.04
CA PRO A 314 25.56 11.44 4.10
C PRO A 314 24.05 11.37 3.84
N ILE A 315 23.26 12.20 4.54
CA ILE A 315 21.80 12.20 4.45
C ILE A 315 21.27 12.35 3.02
N GLY A 316 21.94 13.18 2.19
CA GLY A 316 21.59 13.36 0.78
C GLY A 316 21.73 12.07 -0.05
N VAL A 317 22.72 11.22 0.27
CA VAL A 317 22.87 9.89 -0.35
C VAL A 317 21.72 8.99 0.06
N LEU A 318 21.34 8.98 1.34
CA LEU A 318 20.19 8.21 1.82
C LEU A 318 18.90 8.62 1.09
N PHE A 319 18.65 9.93 0.94
CA PHE A 319 17.48 10.41 0.18
C PHE A 319 17.50 9.95 -1.28
N GLY A 320 18.66 10.01 -1.94
CA GLY A 320 18.82 9.51 -3.31
C GLY A 320 18.56 8.01 -3.43
N VAL A 321 19.08 7.23 -2.50
CA VAL A 321 18.88 5.77 -2.45
C VAL A 321 17.41 5.42 -2.19
N MET A 322 16.76 6.09 -1.23
CA MET A 322 15.34 5.91 -0.94
C MET A 322 14.47 6.26 -2.16
N PHE A 323 14.77 7.38 -2.84
CA PHE A 323 14.06 7.79 -4.05
C PHE A 323 14.20 6.73 -5.17
N VAL A 324 15.40 6.22 -5.41
CA VAL A 324 15.66 5.17 -6.41
C VAL A 324 14.92 3.88 -6.06
N ALA A 325 14.96 3.46 -4.81
CA ALA A 325 14.26 2.27 -4.34
C ALA A 325 12.73 2.41 -4.53
N GLY A 326 12.16 3.58 -4.18
CA GLY A 326 10.75 3.88 -4.42
C GLY A 326 10.37 3.86 -5.91
N ALA A 327 11.19 4.49 -6.77
CA ALA A 327 10.93 4.51 -8.21
C ALA A 327 10.96 3.10 -8.82
N THR A 328 11.91 2.29 -8.43
CA THR A 328 12.10 0.95 -9.00
C THR A 328 11.06 -0.05 -8.49
N VAL A 329 10.64 0.03 -7.22
CA VAL A 329 9.56 -0.83 -6.71
C VAL A 329 8.24 -0.53 -7.38
N GLU A 330 7.96 0.73 -7.72
CA GLU A 330 6.73 1.08 -8.45
C GLU A 330 6.76 0.57 -9.89
N VAL A 331 7.91 0.61 -10.57
CA VAL A 331 8.09 -0.03 -11.88
C VAL A 331 7.77 -1.53 -11.82
N PHE A 332 8.24 -2.21 -10.76
CA PHE A 332 7.85 -3.60 -10.52
C PHE A 332 6.34 -3.72 -10.31
N GLY A 333 5.74 -2.92 -9.43
CA GLY A 333 4.31 -2.98 -9.09
C GLY A 333 3.41 -2.83 -10.33
N VAL A 334 3.69 -1.86 -11.19
CA VAL A 334 2.94 -1.66 -12.46
C VAL A 334 3.15 -2.84 -13.41
N SER A 335 4.37 -3.38 -13.50
CA SER A 335 4.67 -4.54 -14.35
C SER A 335 3.97 -5.80 -13.85
N TRP A 336 3.94 -6.02 -12.53
CA TRP A 336 3.25 -7.10 -11.85
C TRP A 336 1.74 -7.06 -12.08
N MET A 337 1.10 -5.93 -11.79
CA MET A 337 -0.34 -5.77 -12.00
C MET A 337 -0.73 -5.96 -13.48
N THR A 338 0.11 -5.48 -14.41
CA THR A 338 -0.12 -5.71 -15.85
C THR A 338 -0.03 -7.19 -16.20
N ALA A 339 0.94 -7.92 -15.64
CA ALA A 339 1.09 -9.35 -15.88
C ALA A 339 -0.09 -10.15 -15.29
N LEU A 340 -0.53 -9.82 -14.06
CA LEU A 340 -1.70 -10.45 -13.43
C LEU A 340 -2.96 -10.28 -14.29
N HIS A 341 -3.27 -9.05 -14.72
CA HIS A 341 -4.45 -8.79 -15.56
C HIS A 341 -4.36 -9.43 -16.94
N GLN A 342 -3.15 -9.64 -17.46
CA GLN A 342 -2.93 -10.24 -18.77
C GLN A 342 -3.07 -11.77 -18.76
N GLU A 343 -2.65 -12.43 -17.66
CA GLU A 343 -2.51 -13.88 -17.59
C GLU A 343 -3.60 -14.56 -16.75
N ILE A 344 -4.27 -13.83 -15.87
CA ILE A 344 -5.31 -14.37 -15.00
C ILE A 344 -6.69 -13.96 -15.52
N PRO A 345 -7.63 -14.91 -15.74
CA PRO A 345 -9.00 -14.59 -16.12
C PRO A 345 -9.70 -13.70 -15.09
N GLU A 346 -10.50 -12.72 -15.53
CA GLU A 346 -11.15 -11.73 -14.67
C GLU A 346 -11.95 -12.36 -13.52
N HIS A 347 -12.66 -13.46 -13.76
CA HIS A 347 -13.48 -14.15 -12.74
C HIS A 347 -12.65 -14.84 -11.63
N LYS A 348 -11.33 -15.03 -11.82
CA LYS A 348 -10.39 -15.61 -10.86
C LYS A 348 -9.45 -14.57 -10.24
N LEU A 349 -9.37 -13.38 -10.82
CA LEU A 349 -8.39 -12.36 -10.47
C LEU A 349 -8.47 -11.97 -8.99
N SER A 350 -9.68 -11.75 -8.46
CA SER A 350 -9.85 -11.36 -7.05
C SER A 350 -9.37 -12.44 -6.06
N ARG A 351 -9.58 -13.73 -6.38
CA ARG A 351 -9.14 -14.86 -5.56
C ARG A 351 -7.61 -15.01 -5.59
N VAL A 352 -7.01 -14.92 -6.76
CA VAL A 352 -5.55 -14.96 -6.93
C VAL A 352 -4.89 -13.77 -6.25
N SER A 353 -5.45 -12.57 -6.39
CA SER A 353 -4.93 -11.36 -5.71
C SER A 353 -5.00 -11.46 -4.19
N ALA A 354 -5.97 -12.18 -3.61
CA ALA A 354 -6.00 -12.41 -2.17
C ALA A 354 -4.80 -13.25 -1.69
N TYR A 355 -4.42 -14.29 -2.43
CA TYR A 355 -3.21 -15.07 -2.14
C TYR A 355 -1.92 -14.30 -2.40
N ASP A 356 -1.88 -13.49 -3.45
CA ASP A 356 -0.77 -12.59 -3.76
C ASP A 356 -0.52 -11.61 -2.60
N TRP A 357 -1.55 -10.89 -2.18
CA TRP A 357 -1.46 -9.95 -1.06
C TRP A 357 -1.05 -10.63 0.25
N PHE A 358 -1.76 -11.69 0.62
CA PHE A 358 -1.45 -12.44 1.84
C PHE A 358 -0.02 -12.98 1.82
N GLY A 359 0.36 -13.66 0.73
CA GLY A 359 1.70 -14.21 0.58
C GLY A 359 2.79 -13.14 0.64
N SER A 360 2.56 -12.00 0.00
CA SER A 360 3.53 -10.89 -0.05
C SER A 360 3.79 -10.23 1.30
N VAL A 361 2.85 -10.28 2.26
CA VAL A 361 3.00 -9.64 3.58
C VAL A 361 3.11 -10.61 4.75
N ALA A 362 2.94 -11.92 4.52
CA ALA A 362 2.87 -12.93 5.57
C ALA A 362 4.11 -12.99 6.47
N LEU A 363 5.30 -12.73 5.94
CA LEU A 363 6.56 -12.75 6.69
C LEU A 363 6.88 -11.44 7.42
N VAL A 364 6.15 -10.35 7.16
CA VAL A 364 6.43 -9.03 7.74
C VAL A 364 6.41 -9.05 9.28
N PRO A 365 5.38 -9.60 9.97
CA PRO A 365 5.36 -9.64 11.42
C PRO A 365 6.54 -10.41 12.02
N LEU A 366 6.93 -11.50 11.36
CA LEU A 366 8.05 -12.34 11.80
C LEU A 366 9.38 -11.60 11.67
N ALA A 367 9.61 -10.92 10.55
CA ALA A 367 10.84 -10.19 10.32
C ALA A 367 10.99 -8.98 11.25
N THR A 368 9.90 -8.23 11.48
CA THR A 368 9.92 -7.10 12.43
C THR A 368 10.15 -7.57 13.86
N ALA A 369 9.53 -8.67 14.30
CA ALA A 369 9.78 -9.26 15.61
C ALA A 369 11.20 -9.82 15.76
N ALA A 370 11.77 -10.38 14.67
CA ALA A 370 13.12 -10.95 14.68
C ALA A 370 14.22 -9.87 14.58
N ALA A 371 13.88 -8.62 14.27
CA ALA A 371 14.87 -7.56 14.04
C ALA A 371 15.72 -7.27 15.30
N GLY A 372 15.11 -7.20 16.50
CA GLY A 372 15.83 -7.02 17.75
C GLY A 372 16.77 -8.18 18.07
N PRO A 373 16.29 -9.43 18.15
CA PRO A 373 17.15 -10.60 18.35
C PRO A 373 18.26 -10.72 17.30
N ALA A 374 18.02 -10.33 16.06
CA ALA A 374 19.05 -10.31 15.03
C ALA A 374 20.13 -9.23 15.28
N GLU A 375 19.71 -8.06 15.76
CA GLU A 375 20.64 -7.00 16.18
C GLU A 375 21.51 -7.43 17.37
N GLU A 376 20.91 -8.08 18.38
CA GLU A 376 21.64 -8.61 19.54
C GLU A 376 22.65 -9.69 19.16
N ALA A 377 22.26 -10.61 18.27
CA ALA A 377 23.09 -11.75 17.89
C ALA A 377 24.24 -11.38 16.94
N PHE A 378 24.00 -10.50 15.97
CA PHE A 378 24.93 -10.23 14.84
C PHE A 378 25.41 -8.77 14.82
N GLY A 379 24.78 -7.88 15.58
CA GLY A 379 24.95 -6.44 15.48
C GLY A 379 24.15 -5.83 14.35
N ARG A 380 23.78 -4.54 14.51
CA ARG A 380 22.91 -3.80 13.56
C ARG A 380 23.46 -3.77 12.14
N THR A 381 24.76 -3.52 11.99
CA THR A 381 25.42 -3.44 10.69
C THR A 381 25.30 -4.76 9.93
N ALA A 382 25.57 -5.89 10.58
CA ALA A 382 25.49 -7.20 9.93
C ALA A 382 24.03 -7.59 9.64
N ALA A 383 23.08 -7.26 10.52
CA ALA A 383 21.65 -7.48 10.29
C ALA A 383 21.16 -6.70 9.05
N LEU A 384 21.54 -5.43 8.90
CA LEU A 384 21.19 -4.60 7.74
C LEU A 384 21.83 -5.11 6.43
N TRP A 385 23.10 -5.55 6.46
CA TRP A 385 23.72 -6.23 5.31
C TRP A 385 23.02 -7.56 4.99
N GLY A 386 22.56 -8.28 6.02
CA GLY A 386 21.73 -9.49 5.86
C GLY A 386 20.42 -9.19 5.14
N CYS A 387 19.74 -8.11 5.53
CA CYS A 387 18.52 -7.63 4.84
C CYS A 387 18.82 -7.32 3.36
N ALA A 388 19.87 -6.55 3.07
CA ALA A 388 20.26 -6.22 1.70
C ALA A 388 20.60 -7.49 0.90
N GLY A 389 21.37 -8.40 1.49
CA GLY A 389 21.77 -9.67 0.87
C GLY A 389 20.57 -10.58 0.56
N LEU A 390 19.59 -10.65 1.46
CA LEU A 390 18.37 -11.44 1.24
C LEU A 390 17.56 -10.90 0.06
N VAL A 391 17.37 -9.58 -0.07
CA VAL A 391 16.69 -8.99 -1.24
C VAL A 391 17.41 -9.38 -2.53
N VAL A 392 18.74 -9.26 -2.58
CA VAL A 392 19.52 -9.64 -3.75
C VAL A 392 19.39 -11.13 -4.05
N LEU A 393 19.50 -11.98 -3.03
CA LEU A 393 19.45 -13.44 -3.16
C LEU A 393 18.10 -13.91 -3.71
N VAL A 394 16.99 -13.47 -3.10
CA VAL A 394 15.66 -13.92 -3.53
C VAL A 394 15.31 -13.38 -4.91
N THR A 395 15.79 -12.16 -5.25
CA THR A 395 15.59 -11.57 -6.58
C THR A 395 16.38 -12.35 -7.63
N ALA A 396 17.63 -12.71 -7.34
CA ALA A 396 18.44 -13.55 -8.23
C ALA A 396 17.83 -14.96 -8.40
N ALA A 397 17.31 -15.55 -7.31
CA ALA A 397 16.67 -16.86 -7.36
C ALA A 397 15.43 -16.88 -8.26
N VAL A 398 14.56 -15.87 -8.15
CA VAL A 398 13.35 -15.76 -8.99
C VAL A 398 13.69 -15.56 -10.47
N LEU A 399 14.79 -14.89 -10.79
CA LEU A 399 15.25 -14.76 -12.16
C LEU A 399 15.68 -16.11 -12.79
N CYS A 400 15.91 -17.16 -11.99
CA CYS A 400 16.13 -18.51 -12.51
C CYS A 400 14.87 -19.17 -13.06
N VAL A 401 13.67 -18.67 -12.72
CA VAL A 401 12.39 -19.17 -13.23
C VAL A 401 12.22 -18.73 -14.70
N PRO A 402 12.13 -19.67 -15.67
CA PRO A 402 12.07 -19.32 -17.09
C PRO A 402 10.89 -18.41 -17.46
N ASP A 403 9.75 -18.64 -16.85
CA ASP A 403 8.53 -17.87 -17.12
C ASP A 403 8.68 -16.39 -16.73
N VAL A 404 9.40 -16.10 -15.65
CA VAL A 404 9.68 -14.72 -15.21
C VAL A 404 10.53 -13.98 -16.26
N ARG A 405 11.46 -14.67 -16.91
CA ARG A 405 12.32 -14.08 -17.96
C ARG A 405 11.61 -13.91 -19.29
N ASN A 406 10.63 -14.77 -19.58
CA ASN A 406 10.08 -14.89 -20.92
C ASN A 406 8.69 -14.28 -21.10
N LEU A 407 7.97 -13.96 -20.01
CA LEU A 407 6.64 -13.38 -20.08
C LEU A 407 6.68 -12.02 -20.78
N ARG A 408 6.00 -11.95 -21.95
CA ARG A 408 5.96 -10.75 -22.79
C ARG A 408 4.64 -10.01 -22.63
N ARG A 409 4.70 -8.72 -22.79
CA ARG A 409 3.52 -7.87 -22.86
C ARG A 409 2.70 -8.24 -24.12
N ARG A 410 1.42 -8.55 -23.94
CA ARG A 410 0.51 -8.73 -25.07
C ARG A 410 0.13 -7.33 -25.59
N THR A 411 0.52 -7.02 -26.81
CA THR A 411 -0.02 -5.87 -27.54
C THR A 411 -1.31 -6.35 -28.19
N THR A 412 -2.48 -5.90 -27.71
CA THR A 412 -3.73 -6.09 -28.45
C THR A 412 -3.53 -5.43 -29.81
N PRO A 413 -3.67 -6.14 -30.94
CA PRO A 413 -3.68 -5.47 -32.24
C PRO A 413 -4.86 -4.51 -32.20
N VAL A 414 -4.60 -3.21 -32.36
CA VAL A 414 -5.67 -2.26 -32.66
C VAL A 414 -6.34 -2.81 -33.94
N ALA A 415 -7.57 -3.28 -33.82
CA ALA A 415 -8.36 -3.70 -34.94
C ALA A 415 -8.51 -2.51 -35.88
N ARG A 416 -7.56 -2.36 -36.82
CA ARG A 416 -7.70 -1.49 -37.97
C ARG A 416 -8.61 -2.22 -38.92
N GLY A 417 -9.82 -1.69 -39.13
CA GLY A 417 -10.63 -2.00 -40.30
C GLY A 417 -11.67 -3.09 -40.13
N GLY A 418 -12.67 -2.87 -39.25
CA GLY A 418 -13.97 -3.55 -39.37
C GLY A 418 -15.02 -2.77 -40.18
N SER A 419 -14.70 -1.51 -40.56
CA SER A 419 -15.70 -0.66 -41.27
C SER A 419 -15.65 -0.72 -42.79
N GLU A 420 -14.58 -1.25 -43.41
CA GLU A 420 -14.50 -1.30 -44.87
C GLU A 420 -15.07 -2.59 -45.48
N ARG A 421 -15.26 -3.67 -44.70
CA ARG A 421 -15.89 -4.89 -45.24
C ARG A 421 -17.42 -4.91 -45.13
N ALA A 422 -17.99 -4.14 -44.22
CA ALA A 422 -19.45 -4.05 -44.10
C ALA A 422 -20.09 -3.15 -45.14
N SER A 423 -19.36 -2.23 -45.77
CA SER A 423 -19.87 -1.42 -46.89
C SER A 423 -19.76 -2.10 -48.27
N ALA A 424 -18.85 -3.07 -48.42
CA ALA A 424 -18.70 -3.79 -49.70
C ALA A 424 -19.72 -4.91 -49.93
N ASP A 425 -20.34 -5.45 -48.87
CA ASP A 425 -21.39 -6.47 -48.98
C ASP A 425 -22.81 -5.88 -49.06
N ALA A 426 -22.98 -4.58 -48.83
CA ALA A 426 -24.28 -3.88 -48.93
C ALA A 426 -24.60 -3.41 -50.39
N GLU A 427 -23.66 -3.47 -51.32
CA GLU A 427 -23.84 -3.02 -52.72
C GLU A 427 -23.98 -4.16 -53.77
N ARG A 428 -24.31 -5.37 -53.37
CA ARG A 428 -24.68 -6.40 -54.35
C ARG A 428 -26.14 -6.25 -54.74
N PRO A 429 -26.46 -5.87 -55.97
CA PRO A 429 -27.84 -5.82 -56.44
C PRO A 429 -28.40 -7.24 -56.55
N VAL A 430 -29.56 -7.43 -55.94
CA VAL A 430 -30.37 -8.65 -56.09
C VAL A 430 -30.81 -8.71 -57.55
N GLY A 431 -30.12 -9.51 -58.39
CA GLY A 431 -30.49 -9.80 -59.74
C GLY A 431 -31.74 -10.65 -59.75
N GLY A 432 -32.72 -10.18 -60.49
CA GLY A 432 -34.01 -10.81 -60.66
C GLY A 432 -33.95 -12.19 -61.30
N LEU A 433 -34.92 -13.00 -60.95
CA LEU A 433 -35.34 -14.17 -61.66
C LEU A 433 -36.65 -13.85 -62.34
N GLY A 434 -36.62 -13.91 -63.68
CA GLY A 434 -37.78 -14.05 -64.52
C GLY A 434 -38.21 -15.53 -64.64
#